data_060151216649111a8365167cb604e48e
#
_entry.id   060151216649111a8365167cb604e48e
#
_cell.length_a   1.000
_cell.length_b   1.000
_cell.length_c   1.000
_cell.angle_alpha   90.00
_cell.angle_beta   90.00
_cell.angle_gamma   90.00
#
_symmetry.space_group_name_H-M   'P 1'
#
loop_
_entity.id
_entity.type
_entity.pdbx_description
1 polymer ?
#
loop_
_entity_poly.entity_id
_entity_poly.type
_entity_poly.pdbx_seq_one_letter_code
_entity_poly.pdbx_strand_id
1 'polypeptide(L)'
;MVCRAWLQVALAMVVSLVMLPECGAAEQLDSARPVAPAAKELRVGALRVDRVLFLGNSITLHGPAPKIGWTGNWGMAASALEKDYVHVLTAQIAKAAGGMPEVKAKNIADFERNLDAFNVTEGLKDELEFQADLIIVAIGENSAALATDEAKLRFKTSFDKLLAELKRHGDPTLIVRSQFWADAAKDERMKQACLDAGGTFVDISKLGADEANFARSERKFEHAGVAGHPGDKGMQALSGELWKAIQKRATPESVKQD
;
A
#
# COMPACT_ATOMS: atom_id res chain seq x y z
N MET A 1 -45.89 -42.90 -36.92
CA MET A 1 -45.60 -44.21 -37.55
C MET A 1 -44.35 -44.76 -36.89
N VAL A 2 -44.59 -45.78 -36.04
CA VAL A 2 -44.08 -47.16 -36.16
C VAL A 2 -42.55 -47.25 -36.00
N CYS A 3 -41.91 -48.03 -35.16
CA CYS A 3 -42.12 -49.26 -34.33
C CYS A 3 -40.85 -49.40 -33.46
N ARG A 4 -40.94 -49.62 -32.21
CA ARG A 4 -40.65 -50.80 -31.37
C ARG A 4 -39.56 -51.75 -31.88
N ALA A 5 -38.53 -52.00 -31.05
CA ALA A 5 -38.14 -53.39 -30.73
C ALA A 5 -37.33 -53.42 -29.42
N TRP A 6 -37.82 -54.24 -28.52
CA TRP A 6 -37.22 -54.73 -27.26
C TRP A 6 -36.23 -55.85 -27.57
N LEU A 7 -35.12 -55.93 -26.83
CA LEU A 7 -34.51 -57.24 -26.61
C LEU A 7 -33.91 -57.29 -25.21
N GLN A 8 -34.55 -58.08 -24.35
CA GLN A 8 -34.01 -58.60 -23.08
C GLN A 8 -33.12 -59.79 -23.39
N VAL A 9 -31.96 -59.90 -22.75
CA VAL A 9 -31.27 -61.18 -22.54
C VAL A 9 -30.73 -61.28 -21.12
N ALA A 10 -31.00 -62.46 -20.53
CA ALA A 10 -30.87 -62.79 -19.12
C ALA A 10 -29.43 -63.07 -18.63
N LEU A 11 -29.22 -62.72 -17.40
CA LEU A 11 -28.76 -63.49 -16.22
C LEU A 11 -27.84 -64.70 -16.44
N ALA A 12 -26.61 -64.63 -15.93
CA ALA A 12 -25.84 -65.75 -15.40
C ALA A 12 -24.99 -65.29 -14.23
N MET A 13 -25.39 -65.64 -13.00
CA MET A 13 -24.57 -65.61 -11.79
C MET A 13 -23.46 -66.65 -11.88
N VAL A 14 -22.26 -66.26 -11.70
CA VAL A 14 -21.15 -67.15 -11.29
C VAL A 14 -20.60 -66.63 -9.96
N VAL A 15 -20.89 -67.35 -8.91
CA VAL A 15 -20.31 -67.16 -7.57
C VAL A 15 -18.93 -67.79 -7.59
N SER A 16 -17.91 -67.05 -7.59
CA SER A 16 -16.54 -67.51 -7.31
C SER A 16 -16.15 -67.05 -5.95
N LEU A 17 -16.05 -67.94 -5.01
CA LEU A 17 -15.47 -67.75 -3.68
C LEU A 17 -13.95 -67.68 -3.81
N VAL A 18 -13.40 -66.47 -3.62
CA VAL A 18 -11.97 -66.30 -3.54
C VAL A 18 -11.61 -65.93 -2.10
N MET A 19 -10.82 -66.80 -1.49
CA MET A 19 -10.22 -66.62 -0.17
C MET A 19 -9.31 -65.37 -0.15
N LEU A 20 -9.52 -64.54 0.86
CA LEU A 20 -8.68 -63.41 1.18
C LEU A 20 -7.41 -63.90 1.91
N PRO A 21 -6.22 -63.45 1.51
CA PRO A 21 -5.07 -63.52 2.40
C PRO A 21 -5.13 -62.33 3.39
N GLU A 22 -5.00 -62.63 4.67
CA GLU A 22 -4.72 -61.66 5.71
C GLU A 22 -3.39 -60.93 5.37
N CYS A 23 -3.51 -59.67 4.99
CA CYS A 23 -2.34 -58.81 4.81
C CYS A 23 -2.17 -57.93 6.06
N GLY A 24 -1.06 -58.18 6.76
CA GLY A 24 -0.71 -57.54 7.98
C GLY A 24 -0.72 -55.99 7.86
N ALA A 25 -1.22 -55.37 8.91
CA ALA A 25 -1.13 -53.93 9.08
C ALA A 25 0.35 -53.48 9.09
N ALA A 26 0.83 -52.96 7.98
CA ALA A 26 2.03 -52.15 7.97
C ALA A 26 1.66 -50.78 8.54
N GLU A 27 2.09 -50.52 9.76
CA GLU A 27 2.15 -49.14 10.33
C GLU A 27 2.93 -48.26 9.37
N GLN A 28 2.22 -47.44 8.60
CA GLN A 28 2.84 -46.34 7.90
C GLN A 28 3.32 -45.32 8.95
N LEU A 29 4.60 -45.35 9.22
CA LEU A 29 5.29 -44.24 9.85
C LEU A 29 5.05 -42.99 8.99
N ASP A 30 4.10 -42.17 9.48
CA ASP A 30 3.87 -40.83 8.96
C ASP A 30 5.18 -40.04 9.19
N SER A 31 6.01 -40.00 8.13
CA SER A 31 7.21 -39.18 8.12
C SER A 31 6.73 -37.72 8.16
N ALA A 32 6.70 -37.16 9.36
CA ALA A 32 6.42 -35.76 9.62
C ALA A 32 7.26 -34.92 8.63
N ARG A 33 6.60 -34.38 7.62
CA ARG A 33 7.18 -33.42 6.67
C ARG A 33 7.79 -32.30 7.51
N PRO A 34 9.07 -31.95 7.34
CA PRO A 34 9.65 -30.84 8.08
C PRO A 34 8.77 -29.59 7.83
N VAL A 35 8.15 -29.07 8.87
CA VAL A 35 7.46 -27.77 8.81
C VAL A 35 8.56 -26.76 8.53
N ALA A 36 8.53 -26.13 7.35
CA ALA A 36 9.45 -25.07 7.03
C ALA A 36 9.38 -24.01 8.16
N PRO A 37 10.53 -23.54 8.66
CA PRO A 37 10.54 -22.53 9.69
C PRO A 37 9.70 -21.35 9.21
N ALA A 38 8.77 -20.88 10.06
CA ALA A 38 7.96 -19.69 9.77
C ALA A 38 8.90 -18.55 9.37
N ALA A 39 8.62 -17.91 8.24
CA ALA A 39 9.42 -16.78 7.78
C ALA A 39 9.55 -15.75 8.93
N LYS A 40 10.78 -15.31 9.18
CA LYS A 40 11.04 -14.35 10.26
C LYS A 40 10.28 -13.06 9.95
N GLU A 41 9.44 -12.64 10.87
CA GLU A 41 8.67 -11.41 10.78
C GLU A 41 9.61 -10.18 10.71
N LEU A 42 9.39 -9.30 9.74
CA LEU A 42 10.18 -8.09 9.58
C LEU A 42 9.65 -6.98 10.50
N ARG A 43 10.57 -6.40 11.28
CA ARG A 43 10.24 -5.33 12.23
C ARG A 43 11.27 -4.22 12.22
N VAL A 44 10.76 -3.00 12.38
CA VAL A 44 11.56 -1.83 12.79
C VAL A 44 11.17 -1.54 14.24
N GLY A 45 12.01 -1.95 15.20
CA GLY A 45 11.64 -1.92 16.63
C GLY A 45 10.34 -2.69 16.90
N ALA A 46 9.34 -2.03 17.50
CA ALA A 46 8.03 -2.64 17.77
C ALA A 46 7.13 -2.71 16.52
N LEU A 47 7.42 -1.97 15.46
CA LEU A 47 6.58 -1.85 14.28
C LEU A 47 6.80 -3.01 13.31
N ARG A 48 5.75 -3.75 12.97
CA ARG A 48 5.75 -4.77 11.93
C ARG A 48 5.77 -4.12 10.54
N VAL A 49 6.56 -4.67 9.63
CA VAL A 49 6.77 -4.11 8.28
C VAL A 49 6.97 -5.18 7.21
N ASP A 50 6.36 -6.37 7.37
CA ASP A 50 6.44 -7.41 6.33
C ASP A 50 5.85 -6.93 5.01
N ARG A 51 4.74 -6.18 5.09
CA ARG A 51 4.01 -5.63 3.95
C ARG A 51 3.80 -4.13 4.10
N VAL A 52 4.31 -3.36 3.16
CA VAL A 52 4.23 -1.90 3.15
C VAL A 52 3.45 -1.42 1.94
N LEU A 53 2.40 -0.64 2.17
CA LEU A 53 1.58 -0.05 1.12
C LEU A 53 1.81 1.46 1.04
N PHE A 54 2.04 1.96 -0.16
CA PHE A 54 2.09 3.38 -0.48
C PHE A 54 0.88 3.76 -1.31
N LEU A 55 0.00 4.59 -0.78
CA LEU A 55 -1.10 5.22 -1.50
C LEU A 55 -0.76 6.69 -1.73
N GLY A 56 -0.66 7.09 -2.97
CA GLY A 56 -0.28 8.46 -3.30
C GLY A 56 -0.78 8.93 -4.65
N ASN A 57 -0.11 9.91 -5.19
CA ASN A 57 -0.39 10.44 -6.52
C ASN A 57 0.87 10.38 -7.41
N SER A 58 1.04 11.34 -8.32
CA SER A 58 2.20 11.38 -9.21
C SER A 58 3.56 11.43 -8.49
N ILE A 59 3.63 11.99 -7.26
CA ILE A 59 4.86 11.99 -6.45
C ILE A 59 5.23 10.57 -6.00
N THR A 60 4.22 9.70 -5.80
CA THR A 60 4.41 8.31 -5.35
C THR A 60 4.66 7.37 -6.51
N LEU A 61 3.83 7.44 -7.54
CA LEU A 61 3.91 6.59 -8.73
C LEU A 61 3.25 7.28 -9.92
N HIS A 62 3.96 7.38 -11.03
CA HIS A 62 3.40 7.84 -12.28
C HIS A 62 3.96 7.05 -13.45
N GLY A 63 3.09 6.42 -14.21
CA GLY A 63 3.46 5.72 -15.44
C GLY A 63 3.98 6.65 -16.54
N PRO A 64 4.53 6.11 -17.61
CA PRO A 64 5.02 6.90 -18.74
C PRO A 64 3.96 7.83 -19.31
N ALA A 65 4.32 9.09 -19.54
CA ALA A 65 3.49 10.13 -20.15
C ALA A 65 4.31 10.93 -21.17
N PRO A 66 4.59 10.37 -22.36
CA PRO A 66 5.52 10.97 -23.34
C PRO A 66 5.11 12.39 -23.77
N LYS A 67 3.82 12.72 -23.76
CA LYS A 67 3.29 14.06 -24.09
C LYS A 67 3.82 15.17 -23.18
N ILE A 68 4.25 14.83 -21.95
CA ILE A 68 4.84 15.76 -21.00
C ILE A 68 6.33 15.44 -20.73
N GLY A 69 6.94 14.65 -21.61
CA GLY A 69 8.36 14.29 -21.50
C GLY A 69 8.68 13.34 -20.34
N TRP A 70 7.67 12.68 -19.73
CA TRP A 70 7.89 11.71 -18.66
C TRP A 70 7.89 10.29 -19.21
N THR A 71 8.97 9.54 -18.94
CA THR A 71 9.15 8.15 -19.42
C THR A 71 9.27 7.13 -18.31
N GLY A 72 9.36 7.59 -17.04
CA GLY A 72 9.49 6.71 -15.88
C GLY A 72 8.19 6.03 -15.48
N ASN A 73 8.31 4.98 -14.66
CA ASN A 73 7.19 4.32 -13.98
C ASN A 73 7.48 4.24 -12.48
N TRP A 74 7.72 5.42 -11.89
CA TRP A 74 8.04 5.63 -10.48
C TRP A 74 7.59 7.04 -10.07
N GLY A 75 7.99 7.53 -8.91
CA GLY A 75 7.67 8.89 -8.46
C GLY A 75 8.11 9.94 -9.48
N MET A 76 7.14 10.72 -10.01
CA MET A 76 7.38 11.67 -11.10
C MET A 76 8.51 12.64 -10.75
N ALA A 77 9.38 12.85 -11.72
CA ALA A 77 10.56 13.72 -11.70
C ALA A 77 11.75 13.23 -10.85
N ALA A 78 11.68 12.10 -10.17
CA ALA A 78 12.90 11.42 -9.72
C ALA A 78 13.72 10.95 -10.93
N SER A 79 15.07 11.02 -10.85
CA SER A 79 15.94 10.69 -11.99
C SER A 79 15.99 9.22 -12.34
N ALA A 80 15.66 8.36 -11.37
CA ALA A 80 15.63 6.91 -11.49
C ALA A 80 14.69 6.32 -10.43
N LEU A 81 14.32 5.05 -10.61
CA LEU A 81 13.45 4.30 -9.71
C LEU A 81 13.95 4.36 -8.24
N GLU A 82 15.24 4.09 -8.04
CA GLU A 82 15.87 4.07 -6.71
C GLU A 82 16.05 5.45 -6.08
N LYS A 83 15.67 6.51 -6.80
CA LYS A 83 15.75 7.91 -6.35
C LYS A 83 14.42 8.46 -5.89
N ASP A 84 13.29 7.80 -6.20
CA ASP A 84 12.01 8.25 -5.66
C ASP A 84 11.89 7.93 -4.16
N TYR A 85 10.97 8.62 -3.48
CA TYR A 85 10.86 8.48 -2.02
C TYR A 85 10.36 7.09 -1.59
N VAL A 86 9.59 6.39 -2.42
CA VAL A 86 9.06 5.04 -2.15
C VAL A 86 10.21 4.06 -2.02
N HIS A 87 11.11 4.05 -3.00
CA HIS A 87 12.25 3.13 -3.04
C HIS A 87 13.32 3.51 -2.01
N VAL A 88 13.57 4.82 -1.82
CA VAL A 88 14.48 5.30 -0.77
C VAL A 88 13.99 4.90 0.63
N LEU A 89 12.69 5.09 0.93
CA LEU A 89 12.11 4.72 2.22
C LEU A 89 12.08 3.19 2.41
N THR A 90 11.74 2.45 1.35
CA THR A 90 11.78 0.99 1.37
C THR A 90 13.17 0.45 1.71
N ALA A 91 14.22 1.03 1.12
CA ALA A 91 15.61 0.64 1.43
C ALA A 91 15.98 0.93 2.89
N GLN A 92 15.51 2.05 3.46
CA GLN A 92 15.71 2.39 4.88
C GLN A 92 15.00 1.39 5.80
N ILE A 93 13.75 1.04 5.48
CA ILE A 93 12.96 0.03 6.21
C ILE A 93 13.66 -1.33 6.13
N ALA A 94 14.04 -1.77 4.93
CA ALA A 94 14.70 -3.05 4.72
C ALA A 94 16.01 -3.18 5.51
N LYS A 95 16.83 -2.13 5.50
CA LYS A 95 18.08 -2.06 6.27
C LYS A 95 17.83 -2.19 7.78
N ALA A 96 16.81 -1.52 8.31
CA ALA A 96 16.51 -1.53 9.73
C ALA A 96 15.84 -2.85 10.19
N ALA A 97 14.99 -3.43 9.34
CA ALA A 97 14.29 -4.69 9.63
C ALA A 97 15.17 -5.93 9.38
N GLY A 98 16.30 -5.79 8.69
CA GLY A 98 17.19 -6.90 8.33
C GLY A 98 16.64 -7.80 7.22
N GLY A 99 15.73 -7.29 6.38
CA GLY A 99 15.13 -7.99 5.24
C GLY A 99 14.26 -7.06 4.41
N MET A 100 14.02 -7.43 3.15
CA MET A 100 13.21 -6.63 2.22
C MET A 100 11.71 -6.89 2.48
N PRO A 101 10.90 -5.86 2.80
CA PRO A 101 9.46 -6.00 2.88
C PRO A 101 8.86 -6.26 1.50
N GLU A 102 7.68 -6.88 1.47
CA GLU A 102 6.83 -6.83 0.29
C GLU A 102 6.22 -5.41 0.19
N VAL A 103 6.32 -4.80 -0.99
CA VAL A 103 5.90 -3.41 -1.20
C VAL A 103 4.89 -3.32 -2.33
N LYS A 104 3.82 -2.58 -2.07
CA LYS A 104 2.86 -2.18 -3.09
C LYS A 104 2.73 -0.66 -3.10
N ALA A 105 2.72 -0.06 -4.29
CA ALA A 105 2.48 1.37 -4.47
C ALA A 105 1.35 1.59 -5.48
N LYS A 106 0.43 2.51 -5.18
CA LYS A 106 -0.66 2.87 -6.08
C LYS A 106 -0.86 4.38 -6.15
N ASN A 107 -1.02 4.85 -7.37
CA ASN A 107 -1.51 6.20 -7.62
C ASN A 107 -3.03 6.23 -7.48
N ILE A 108 -3.53 7.00 -6.53
CA ILE A 108 -4.96 7.18 -6.25
C ILE A 108 -5.41 8.63 -6.46
N ALA A 109 -4.80 9.33 -7.41
CA ALA A 109 -5.20 10.69 -7.77
C ALA A 109 -6.68 10.79 -8.21
N ASP A 110 -7.28 9.69 -8.64
CA ASP A 110 -8.71 9.63 -8.94
C ASP A 110 -9.58 9.76 -7.68
N PHE A 111 -9.14 9.23 -6.54
CA PHE A 111 -9.76 9.52 -5.25
C PHE A 111 -9.74 11.01 -4.94
N GLU A 112 -8.57 11.65 -5.11
CA GLU A 112 -8.41 13.08 -4.82
C GLU A 112 -9.35 13.97 -5.68
N ARG A 113 -9.55 13.60 -6.95
CA ARG A 113 -10.40 14.35 -7.90
C ARG A 113 -11.88 14.08 -7.71
N ASN A 114 -12.25 12.89 -7.23
CA ASN A 114 -13.64 12.41 -7.24
C ASN A 114 -14.18 12.12 -5.84
N LEU A 115 -13.49 12.45 -4.77
CA LEU A 115 -13.83 12.26 -3.34
C LEU A 115 -15.06 11.37 -3.05
N ASP A 116 -16.27 11.94 -3.15
CA ASP A 116 -17.53 11.27 -2.82
C ASP A 116 -17.93 10.16 -3.81
N ALA A 117 -17.50 10.28 -5.06
CA ALA A 117 -17.83 9.32 -6.12
C ALA A 117 -16.84 8.14 -6.17
N PHE A 118 -15.70 8.25 -5.50
CA PHE A 118 -14.72 7.17 -5.47
C PHE A 118 -15.16 6.08 -4.49
N ASN A 119 -15.45 4.89 -5.03
CA ASN A 119 -15.70 3.71 -4.20
C ASN A 119 -14.38 3.12 -3.70
N VAL A 120 -14.07 3.35 -2.42
CA VAL A 120 -12.80 2.93 -1.81
C VAL A 120 -12.63 1.41 -1.87
N THR A 121 -13.68 0.65 -1.56
CA THR A 121 -13.62 -0.82 -1.50
C THR A 121 -13.33 -1.44 -2.88
N GLU A 122 -13.98 -0.93 -3.94
CA GLU A 122 -13.75 -1.42 -5.29
C GLU A 122 -12.45 -0.86 -5.89
N GLY A 123 -12.20 0.44 -5.71
CA GLY A 123 -11.05 1.12 -6.29
C GLY A 123 -9.71 0.69 -5.67
N LEU A 124 -9.73 0.16 -4.45
CA LEU A 124 -8.56 -0.30 -3.71
C LEU A 124 -8.61 -1.78 -3.35
N LYS A 125 -9.42 -2.58 -4.05
CA LYS A 125 -9.61 -4.00 -3.74
C LYS A 125 -8.28 -4.74 -3.54
N ASP A 126 -7.37 -4.65 -4.51
CA ASP A 126 -6.09 -5.35 -4.48
C ASP A 126 -5.16 -4.83 -3.36
N GLU A 127 -5.28 -3.55 -3.01
CA GLU A 127 -4.53 -2.91 -1.93
C GLU A 127 -5.06 -3.29 -0.56
N LEU A 128 -6.38 -3.46 -0.43
CA LEU A 128 -7.04 -3.94 0.78
C LEU A 128 -6.75 -5.42 1.02
N GLU A 129 -6.83 -6.25 -0.04
CA GLU A 129 -6.47 -7.68 0.01
C GLU A 129 -4.98 -7.91 0.33
N PHE A 130 -4.12 -6.93 0.06
CA PHE A 130 -2.70 -6.97 0.40
C PHE A 130 -2.46 -7.01 1.91
N GLN A 131 -3.39 -6.52 2.74
CA GLN A 131 -3.33 -6.53 4.21
C GLN A 131 -1.99 -6.00 4.73
N ALA A 132 -1.64 -4.79 4.37
CA ALA A 132 -0.39 -4.16 4.76
C ALA A 132 -0.26 -4.00 6.29
N ASP A 133 0.96 -4.09 6.80
CA ASP A 133 1.29 -3.80 8.20
C ASP A 133 1.54 -2.31 8.42
N LEU A 134 2.10 -1.66 7.41
CA LEU A 134 2.37 -0.22 7.37
C LEU A 134 1.78 0.38 6.10
N ILE A 135 0.98 1.43 6.23
CA ILE A 135 0.43 2.19 5.10
C ILE A 135 0.89 3.63 5.17
N ILE A 136 1.51 4.09 4.09
CA ILE A 136 1.87 5.49 3.87
C ILE A 136 0.82 6.11 2.94
N VAL A 137 0.08 7.12 3.42
CA VAL A 137 -0.89 7.88 2.64
C VAL A 137 -0.32 9.25 2.30
N ALA A 138 -0.10 9.51 1.01
CA ALA A 138 0.65 10.63 0.47
C ALA A 138 -0.14 11.31 -0.66
N ILE A 139 -1.27 11.93 -0.32
CA ILE A 139 -2.26 12.52 -1.23
C ILE A 139 -2.68 13.92 -0.78
N GLY A 140 -3.56 14.56 -1.55
CA GLY A 140 -4.15 15.88 -1.28
C GLY A 140 -3.92 16.87 -2.41
N GLU A 141 -2.83 16.72 -3.14
CA GLU A 141 -2.35 17.66 -4.16
C GLU A 141 -3.32 17.85 -5.34
N ASN A 142 -4.07 16.80 -5.72
CA ASN A 142 -5.01 16.85 -6.86
C ASN A 142 -6.45 17.21 -6.46
N SER A 143 -6.72 17.37 -5.17
CA SER A 143 -8.06 17.79 -4.72
C SER A 143 -8.31 19.26 -5.00
N ALA A 144 -9.56 19.62 -5.31
CA ALA A 144 -9.98 21.00 -5.47
C ALA A 144 -9.71 21.84 -4.20
N ALA A 145 -9.64 23.14 -4.36
CA ALA A 145 -9.50 24.07 -3.23
C ALA A 145 -10.70 23.97 -2.26
N LEU A 146 -10.44 24.00 -0.97
CA LEU A 146 -11.47 23.91 0.08
C LEU A 146 -11.98 25.31 0.45
N ALA A 147 -12.64 25.98 -0.49
CA ALA A 147 -13.06 27.38 -0.35
C ALA A 147 -14.25 27.55 0.61
N THR A 148 -15.09 26.54 0.83
CA THR A 148 -16.27 26.60 1.70
C THR A 148 -16.19 25.57 2.83
N ASP A 149 -17.01 25.74 3.86
CA ASP A 149 -17.06 24.78 4.96
C ASP A 149 -17.65 23.44 4.53
N GLU A 150 -18.58 23.43 3.55
CA GLU A 150 -19.08 22.20 2.93
C GLU A 150 -17.97 21.47 2.19
N ALA A 151 -17.10 22.18 1.46
CA ALA A 151 -15.97 21.57 0.78
C ALA A 151 -14.96 20.96 1.78
N LYS A 152 -14.68 21.66 2.88
CA LYS A 152 -13.82 21.18 3.97
C LYS A 152 -14.42 19.94 4.64
N LEU A 153 -15.72 19.97 4.95
CA LEU A 153 -16.40 18.83 5.55
C LEU A 153 -16.41 17.62 4.62
N ARG A 154 -16.76 17.81 3.36
CA ARG A 154 -16.75 16.77 2.33
C ARG A 154 -15.38 16.13 2.18
N PHE A 155 -14.33 16.94 2.06
CA PHE A 155 -12.95 16.47 1.96
C PHE A 155 -12.57 15.59 3.18
N LYS A 156 -12.83 16.11 4.41
CA LYS A 156 -12.55 15.36 5.64
C LYS A 156 -13.33 14.05 5.69
N THR A 157 -14.65 14.10 5.39
CA THR A 157 -15.49 12.89 5.42
C THR A 157 -15.02 11.82 4.45
N SER A 158 -14.59 12.20 3.23
CA SER A 158 -14.05 11.24 2.26
C SER A 158 -12.71 10.68 2.71
N PHE A 159 -11.87 11.50 3.35
CA PHE A 159 -10.61 11.06 3.91
C PHE A 159 -10.81 10.12 5.11
N ASP A 160 -11.76 10.43 6.01
CA ASP A 160 -12.16 9.56 7.13
C ASP A 160 -12.60 8.17 6.62
N LYS A 161 -13.42 8.13 5.56
CA LYS A 161 -13.88 6.88 4.93
C LYS A 161 -12.71 6.07 4.38
N LEU A 162 -11.76 6.74 3.69
CA LEU A 162 -10.55 6.08 3.17
C LEU A 162 -9.76 5.43 4.32
N LEU A 163 -9.43 6.20 5.36
CA LEU A 163 -8.62 5.70 6.47
C LEU A 163 -9.34 4.59 7.26
N ALA A 164 -10.65 4.73 7.48
CA ALA A 164 -11.46 3.71 8.13
C ALA A 164 -11.48 2.40 7.35
N GLU A 165 -11.60 2.48 6.01
CA GLU A 165 -11.55 1.28 5.16
C GLU A 165 -10.18 0.59 5.23
N LEU A 166 -9.09 1.34 5.13
CA LEU A 166 -7.74 0.81 5.26
C LEU A 166 -7.52 0.12 6.62
N LYS A 167 -8.03 0.70 7.70
CA LYS A 167 -7.93 0.12 9.06
C LYS A 167 -8.70 -1.18 9.22
N ARG A 168 -9.80 -1.39 8.51
CA ARG A 168 -10.59 -2.63 8.60
C ARG A 168 -9.89 -3.86 8.03
N HIS A 169 -8.86 -3.64 7.21
CA HIS A 169 -8.12 -4.71 6.54
C HIS A 169 -6.74 -4.96 7.19
N GLY A 170 -6.74 -5.46 8.45
CA GLY A 170 -5.53 -5.91 9.13
C GLY A 170 -5.00 -4.99 10.22
N ASP A 171 -5.70 -3.90 10.56
CA ASP A 171 -5.30 -2.90 11.56
C ASP A 171 -3.86 -2.37 11.37
N PRO A 172 -3.53 -1.87 10.17
CA PRO A 172 -2.19 -1.41 9.85
C PRO A 172 -1.80 -0.17 10.66
N THR A 173 -0.49 0.04 10.83
CA THR A 173 0.02 1.36 11.21
C THR A 173 -0.19 2.34 10.07
N LEU A 174 -0.90 3.45 10.34
CA LEU A 174 -1.13 4.51 9.35
C LEU A 174 -0.16 5.68 9.56
N ILE A 175 0.49 6.10 8.49
CA ILE A 175 1.25 7.35 8.41
C ILE A 175 0.68 8.17 7.25
N VAL A 176 0.24 9.40 7.55
CA VAL A 176 -0.28 10.35 6.56
C VAL A 176 0.65 11.55 6.52
N ARG A 177 1.09 11.95 5.33
CA ARG A 177 1.86 13.20 5.18
C ARG A 177 0.99 14.39 4.74
N SER A 178 1.38 15.60 5.11
CA SER A 178 0.86 16.82 4.48
C SER A 178 1.26 16.89 3.01
N GLN A 179 0.68 17.82 2.27
CA GLN A 179 1.01 18.02 0.85
C GLN A 179 2.44 18.55 0.67
N PHE A 180 3.07 18.19 -0.46
CA PHE A 180 4.35 18.77 -0.85
C PHE A 180 4.19 20.26 -1.24
N TRP A 181 3.15 20.57 -2.01
CA TRP A 181 2.71 21.96 -2.23
C TRP A 181 1.70 22.32 -1.14
N ALA A 182 2.17 22.94 -0.07
CA ALA A 182 1.40 23.17 1.15
C ALA A 182 0.05 23.86 0.89
N ASP A 183 -1.02 23.30 1.45
CA ASP A 183 -2.36 23.86 1.51
C ASP A 183 -2.90 23.68 2.93
N ALA A 184 -2.84 24.73 3.73
CA ALA A 184 -3.16 24.67 5.16
C ALA A 184 -4.59 24.17 5.43
N ALA A 185 -5.56 24.44 4.55
CA ALA A 185 -6.94 23.99 4.74
C ALA A 185 -7.07 22.48 4.55
N LYS A 186 -6.39 21.91 3.55
CA LYS A 186 -6.38 20.47 3.30
C LYS A 186 -5.53 19.74 4.33
N ASP A 187 -4.32 20.25 4.61
CA ASP A 187 -3.38 19.63 5.55
C ASP A 187 -3.99 19.52 6.95
N GLU A 188 -4.73 20.54 7.40
CA GLU A 188 -5.46 20.49 8.69
C GLU A 188 -6.55 19.40 8.69
N ARG A 189 -7.33 19.25 7.59
CA ARG A 189 -8.37 18.20 7.51
C ARG A 189 -7.76 16.80 7.43
N MET A 190 -6.67 16.63 6.69
CA MET A 190 -5.92 15.37 6.61
C MET A 190 -5.32 14.99 7.96
N LYS A 191 -4.74 15.98 8.67
CA LYS A 191 -4.19 15.80 10.01
C LYS A 191 -5.27 15.33 10.98
N GLN A 192 -6.43 16.02 11.00
CA GLN A 192 -7.54 15.65 11.89
C GLN A 192 -8.01 14.21 11.60
N ALA A 193 -8.28 13.88 10.34
CA ALA A 193 -8.71 12.54 9.95
C ALA A 193 -7.66 11.46 10.31
N CYS A 194 -6.37 11.76 10.12
CA CYS A 194 -5.28 10.86 10.50
C CYS A 194 -5.26 10.59 12.01
N LEU A 195 -5.37 11.63 12.83
CA LEU A 195 -5.37 11.50 14.30
C LEU A 195 -6.63 10.79 14.80
N ASP A 196 -7.80 11.08 14.23
CA ASP A 196 -9.06 10.39 14.54
C ASP A 196 -8.98 8.89 14.22
N ALA A 197 -8.22 8.50 13.19
CA ALA A 197 -7.95 7.11 12.83
C ALA A 197 -6.82 6.46 13.66
N GLY A 198 -6.22 7.15 14.63
CA GLY A 198 -5.07 6.66 15.41
C GLY A 198 -3.76 6.59 14.63
N GLY A 199 -3.68 7.29 13.50
CA GLY A 199 -2.49 7.38 12.65
C GLY A 199 -1.44 8.38 13.15
N THR A 200 -0.34 8.48 12.41
CA THR A 200 0.71 9.47 12.63
C THR A 200 0.73 10.47 11.46
N PHE A 201 0.52 11.74 11.75
CA PHE A 201 0.61 12.79 10.73
C PHE A 201 2.03 13.35 10.65
N VAL A 202 2.55 13.48 9.43
CA VAL A 202 3.89 13.98 9.13
C VAL A 202 3.76 15.29 8.35
N ASP A 203 4.10 16.38 8.97
CA ASP A 203 4.11 17.69 8.33
C ASP A 203 5.38 17.86 7.49
N ILE A 204 5.22 17.88 6.17
CA ILE A 204 6.28 18.12 5.19
C ILE A 204 6.12 19.48 4.48
N SER A 205 5.24 20.35 4.94
CA SER A 205 4.87 21.62 4.27
C SER A 205 6.07 22.52 3.95
N LYS A 206 7.13 22.41 4.74
CA LYS A 206 8.39 23.17 4.53
C LYS A 206 9.20 22.67 3.34
N LEU A 207 9.03 21.42 2.91
CA LEU A 207 9.81 20.85 1.80
C LEU A 207 9.49 21.54 0.47
N GLY A 208 8.21 21.79 0.20
CA GLY A 208 7.78 22.52 -0.99
C GLY A 208 8.03 24.03 -0.96
N ALA A 209 8.48 24.58 0.16
CA ALA A 209 8.94 25.97 0.26
C ALA A 209 10.44 26.14 -0.11
N ASP A 210 11.22 25.06 -0.11
CA ASP A 210 12.64 25.08 -0.51
C ASP A 210 12.77 24.72 -2.00
N GLU A 211 13.16 25.71 -2.81
CA GLU A 211 13.38 25.55 -4.25
C GLU A 211 14.35 24.40 -4.59
N ALA A 212 15.32 24.14 -3.73
CA ALA A 212 16.29 23.06 -3.94
C ALA A 212 15.67 21.64 -3.91
N ASN A 213 14.43 21.49 -3.43
CA ASN A 213 13.72 20.22 -3.43
C ASN A 213 12.94 19.94 -4.73
N PHE A 214 12.85 20.95 -5.63
CA PHE A 214 12.16 20.77 -6.90
C PHE A 214 13.08 20.21 -7.98
N ALA A 215 12.54 19.39 -8.86
CA ALA A 215 13.28 18.77 -9.95
C ALA A 215 13.90 19.80 -10.92
N ARG A 216 13.24 20.96 -11.12
CA ARG A 216 13.74 22.06 -11.93
C ARG A 216 15.06 22.67 -11.40
N SER A 217 15.38 22.50 -10.13
CA SER A 217 16.66 22.94 -9.57
C SER A 217 17.81 21.98 -9.90
N GLU A 218 17.49 20.73 -10.27
CA GLU A 218 18.48 19.69 -10.55
C GLU A 218 18.68 19.46 -12.05
N ARG A 219 17.62 19.57 -12.84
CA ARG A 219 17.60 19.24 -14.27
C ARG A 219 16.69 20.14 -15.06
N LYS A 220 16.92 20.22 -16.37
CA LYS A 220 16.00 20.86 -17.30
C LYS A 220 14.86 19.89 -17.68
N PHE A 221 13.65 20.43 -17.70
CA PHE A 221 12.44 19.72 -18.12
C PHE A 221 11.71 20.58 -19.17
N GLU A 222 11.13 19.94 -20.17
CA GLU A 222 10.30 20.61 -21.17
C GLU A 222 8.94 21.01 -20.60
N HIS A 223 8.37 20.18 -19.71
CA HIS A 223 7.06 20.40 -19.12
C HIS A 223 7.16 20.95 -17.69
N ALA A 224 6.60 22.13 -17.47
CA ALA A 224 6.66 22.82 -16.17
C ALA A 224 6.03 22.00 -15.03
N GLY A 225 4.96 21.23 -15.30
CA GLY A 225 4.36 20.37 -14.30
C GLY A 225 5.31 19.29 -13.80
N VAL A 226 6.08 18.63 -14.70
CA VAL A 226 7.09 17.65 -14.29
C VAL A 226 8.20 18.36 -13.52
N ALA A 227 8.70 19.49 -14.01
CA ALA A 227 9.72 20.32 -13.37
C ALA A 227 9.36 20.77 -11.94
N GLY A 228 8.05 20.94 -11.70
CA GLY A 228 7.50 21.35 -10.40
C GLY A 228 7.35 20.23 -9.36
N HIS A 229 7.61 18.97 -9.72
CA HIS A 229 7.62 17.86 -8.77
C HIS A 229 8.90 17.84 -7.92
N PRO A 230 8.95 17.09 -6.82
CA PRO A 230 10.20 16.86 -6.09
C PRO A 230 11.26 16.22 -7.00
N GLY A 231 12.48 16.78 -7.01
CA GLY A 231 13.64 16.14 -7.60
C GLY A 231 14.24 15.09 -6.66
N ASP A 232 15.41 14.54 -7.01
CA ASP A 232 16.07 13.52 -6.19
C ASP A 232 16.28 14.00 -4.75
N LYS A 233 16.71 15.27 -4.57
CA LYS A 233 16.87 15.88 -3.25
C LYS A 233 15.54 16.00 -2.50
N GLY A 234 14.49 16.43 -3.17
CA GLY A 234 13.15 16.55 -2.60
C GLY A 234 12.58 15.17 -2.21
N MET A 235 12.76 14.16 -3.05
CA MET A 235 12.37 12.77 -2.77
C MET A 235 13.12 12.21 -1.57
N GLN A 236 14.43 12.46 -1.47
CA GLN A 236 15.25 12.07 -0.32
C GLN A 236 14.80 12.76 0.97
N ALA A 237 14.48 14.07 0.91
CA ALA A 237 13.99 14.82 2.06
C ALA A 237 12.62 14.30 2.53
N LEU A 238 11.71 14.01 1.60
CA LEU A 238 10.39 13.44 1.84
C LEU A 238 10.50 12.07 2.53
N SER A 239 11.34 11.18 1.99
CA SER A 239 11.65 9.89 2.61
C SER A 239 12.21 10.07 4.03
N GLY A 240 13.09 11.05 4.24
CA GLY A 240 13.70 11.34 5.53
C GLY A 240 12.67 11.72 6.61
N GLU A 241 11.68 12.55 6.29
CA GLU A 241 10.62 12.92 7.24
C GLU A 241 9.72 11.70 7.58
N LEU A 242 9.34 10.91 6.58
CA LEU A 242 8.58 9.67 6.79
C LEU A 242 9.38 8.66 7.62
N TRP A 243 10.67 8.53 7.36
CA TRP A 243 11.56 7.65 8.13
C TRP A 243 11.64 8.04 9.62
N LYS A 244 11.75 9.34 9.92
CA LYS A 244 11.71 9.83 11.31
C LYS A 244 10.41 9.45 12.02
N ALA A 245 9.27 9.53 11.32
CA ALA A 245 7.99 9.13 11.87
C ALA A 245 7.91 7.63 12.14
N ILE A 246 8.42 6.79 11.23
CA ILE A 246 8.53 5.34 11.40
C ILE A 246 9.38 5.01 12.61
N GLN A 247 10.57 5.61 12.74
CA GLN A 247 11.47 5.39 13.88
C GLN A 247 10.82 5.77 15.22
N LYS A 248 10.09 6.90 15.25
CA LYS A 248 9.36 7.34 16.45
C LYS A 248 8.28 6.34 16.85
N ARG A 249 7.51 5.82 15.89
CA ARG A 249 6.47 4.80 16.13
C ARG A 249 7.05 3.44 16.50
N ALA A 250 8.23 3.13 16.02
CA ALA A 250 8.94 1.89 16.30
C ALA A 250 9.53 1.82 17.71
N THR A 251 9.73 2.97 18.35
CA THR A 251 10.22 3.04 19.74
C THR A 251 9.04 2.83 20.68
N PRO A 252 9.07 1.83 21.58
CA PRO A 252 8.04 1.69 22.61
C PRO A 252 7.96 2.99 23.40
N GLU A 253 6.75 3.52 23.64
CA GLU A 253 6.58 4.55 24.65
C GLU A 253 7.08 3.98 25.98
N SER A 254 8.14 4.58 26.52
CA SER A 254 8.55 4.28 27.89
C SER A 254 7.34 4.56 28.76
N VAL A 255 6.79 3.50 29.38
CA VAL A 255 5.75 3.62 30.39
C VAL A 255 6.30 4.61 31.41
N LYS A 256 5.75 5.83 31.43
CA LYS A 256 5.96 6.75 32.53
C LYS A 256 5.35 6.06 33.75
N GLN A 257 6.19 5.49 34.57
CA GLN A 257 5.81 5.09 35.92
C GLN A 257 5.59 6.41 36.68
N ASP A 258 4.32 6.73 36.89
CA ASP A 258 3.90 7.73 37.87
C ASP A 258 4.06 7.19 39.30
#